data_c903ef6c6d5b5c07784e8f74ba1e0c13
#
_entry.id   c903ef6c6d5b5c07784e8f74ba1e0c13
#
_cell.length_a   1.000
_cell.length_b   1.000
_cell.length_c   1.000
_cell.angle_alpha   90.00
_cell.angle_beta   90.00
_cell.angle_gamma   90.00
#
_symmetry.space_group_name_H-M   'P 1'
#
loop_
_entity.id
_entity.type
_entity.pdbx_description
1 polymer ?
#
loop_
_entity_poly.entity_id
_entity_poly.type
_entity_poly.pdbx_seq_one_letter_code
_entity_poly.pdbx_strand_id
1 'polypeptide(L)'
;DKSGIVKLDKNSKFIRILKPIEIVKGQSIARFVPNDKSMIETEINFNHSKIGNQNIAFEFTPQFCRDEIASARTFGFLSQAEKLNSVGYGLGVNLSNTIVLTEKAIMNYEGLNYKDEFVRHK
;
A
#
# COMPACT_ATOMS: atom_id res chain seq x y z
N ASP A 1 4.22 15.34 10.18
CA ASP A 1 5.16 15.15 11.30
C ASP A 1 4.56 15.70 12.60
N LYS A 2 4.41 14.84 13.61
CA LYS A 2 3.89 15.22 14.93
C LYS A 2 4.98 15.71 15.90
N SER A 3 6.26 15.58 15.51
CA SER A 3 7.39 16.00 16.37
C SER A 3 7.51 17.51 16.47
N GLY A 4 6.98 18.26 15.50
CA GLY A 4 7.16 19.71 15.39
C GLY A 4 8.59 20.17 15.02
N ILE A 5 9.50 19.21 14.81
CA ILE A 5 10.92 19.50 14.52
C ILE A 5 11.11 19.84 13.04
N VAL A 6 10.35 19.21 12.14
CA VAL A 6 10.42 19.43 10.69
C VAL A 6 9.27 20.31 10.25
N LYS A 7 9.58 21.51 9.80
CA LYS A 7 8.62 22.38 9.09
C LYS A 7 8.78 22.13 7.59
N LEU A 8 7.75 21.56 6.97
CA LEU A 8 7.70 21.41 5.52
C LEU A 8 7.14 22.70 4.91
N ASP A 9 7.96 23.38 4.12
CA ASP A 9 7.46 24.44 3.25
C ASP A 9 6.75 23.81 2.05
N LYS A 10 5.44 23.97 2.00
CA LYS A 10 4.60 23.44 0.94
C LYS A 10 4.96 23.95 -0.46
N ASN A 11 5.63 25.08 -0.56
CA ASN A 11 5.93 25.74 -1.82
C ASN A 11 7.29 25.39 -2.41
N SER A 12 8.21 24.78 -1.63
CA SER A 12 9.61 24.60 -2.05
C SER A 12 10.00 23.15 -2.37
N LYS A 13 9.11 22.17 -2.15
CA LYS A 13 9.46 20.73 -2.26
C LYS A 13 8.41 19.91 -3.01
N PHE A 14 8.06 20.33 -4.21
CA PHE A 14 7.23 19.51 -5.09
C PHE A 14 7.87 19.36 -6.46
N ILE A 15 7.59 18.24 -7.11
CA ILE A 15 7.94 18.00 -8.51
C ILE A 15 6.64 18.06 -9.31
N ARG A 16 6.61 18.91 -10.35
CA ARG A 16 5.49 18.97 -11.28
C ARG A 16 5.76 18.05 -12.47
N ILE A 17 4.83 17.18 -12.75
CA ILE A 17 4.86 16.33 -13.93
C ILE A 17 4.37 17.15 -15.11
N LEU A 18 5.21 17.36 -16.14
CA LEU A 18 4.90 18.19 -17.30
C LEU A 18 4.36 17.38 -18.49
N LYS A 19 4.70 16.09 -18.56
CA LYS A 19 4.23 15.17 -19.59
C LYS A 19 4.09 13.77 -19.02
N PRO A 20 3.23 12.91 -19.61
CA PRO A 20 3.12 11.53 -19.14
C PRO A 20 4.44 10.78 -19.22
N ILE A 21 4.73 10.00 -18.21
CA ILE A 21 5.88 9.09 -18.13
C ILE A 21 5.32 7.73 -17.69
N GLU A 22 5.71 6.69 -18.40
CA GLU A 22 5.26 5.32 -18.10
C GLU A 22 6.45 4.35 -18.09
N ILE A 23 6.43 3.42 -17.15
CA ILE A 23 7.36 2.30 -17.07
C ILE A 23 6.53 1.02 -16.98
N VAL A 24 6.84 0.05 -17.82
CA VAL A 24 6.20 -1.27 -17.86
C VAL A 24 7.25 -2.33 -17.54
N LYS A 25 6.94 -3.20 -16.58
CA LYS A 25 7.78 -4.37 -16.24
C LYS A 25 6.89 -5.60 -16.07
N GLY A 26 6.89 -6.46 -17.07
CA GLY A 26 5.98 -7.60 -17.13
C GLY A 26 4.52 -7.14 -17.15
N GLN A 27 3.75 -7.52 -16.15
CA GLN A 27 2.35 -7.10 -15.99
C GLN A 27 2.19 -5.84 -15.11
N SER A 28 3.29 -5.32 -14.58
CA SER A 28 3.26 -4.13 -13.72
C SER A 28 3.48 -2.87 -14.52
N ILE A 29 2.68 -1.86 -14.24
CA ILE A 29 2.75 -0.53 -14.87
C ILE A 29 2.88 0.51 -13.76
N ALA A 30 3.83 1.45 -13.92
CA ALA A 30 3.90 2.67 -13.13
C ALA A 30 3.82 3.87 -14.07
N ARG A 31 2.94 4.82 -13.76
CA ARG A 31 2.67 5.97 -14.62
C ARG A 31 2.61 7.26 -13.81
N PHE A 32 3.26 8.30 -14.31
CA PHE A 32 3.03 9.68 -13.89
C PHE A 32 2.26 10.41 -14.98
N VAL A 33 1.22 11.12 -14.59
CA VAL A 33 0.38 11.91 -15.51
C VAL A 33 0.25 13.33 -14.99
N PRO A 34 0.38 14.37 -15.83
CA PRO A 34 0.12 15.75 -15.41
C PRO A 34 -1.29 15.87 -14.80
N ASN A 35 -1.37 16.51 -13.65
CA ASN A 35 -2.62 16.80 -12.96
C ASN A 35 -2.44 18.06 -12.12
N ASP A 36 -3.51 18.82 -11.90
CA ASP A 36 -3.52 20.00 -11.04
C ASP A 36 -3.58 19.63 -9.56
N LYS A 37 -3.99 18.41 -9.25
CA LYS A 37 -4.05 17.84 -7.91
C LYS A 37 -3.06 16.70 -7.75
N SER A 38 -2.62 16.45 -6.53
CA SER A 38 -1.85 15.26 -6.19
C SER A 38 -2.81 14.06 -6.08
N MET A 39 -2.96 13.31 -7.17
CA MET A 39 -3.80 12.11 -7.23
C MET A 39 -2.94 10.85 -7.15
N ILE A 40 -3.45 9.85 -6.44
CA ILE A 40 -2.94 8.48 -6.48
C ILE A 40 -4.05 7.58 -6.99
N GLU A 41 -3.70 6.73 -7.95
CA GLU A 41 -4.54 5.64 -8.44
C GLU A 41 -3.71 4.36 -8.39
N THR A 42 -4.24 3.34 -7.77
CA THR A 42 -3.57 2.05 -7.62
C THR A 42 -4.56 0.93 -7.94
N GLU A 43 -4.12 -0.03 -8.72
CA GLU A 43 -4.83 -1.28 -8.97
C GLU A 43 -3.91 -2.45 -8.67
N ILE A 44 -4.46 -3.47 -8.02
CA ILE A 44 -3.80 -4.75 -7.78
C ILE A 44 -4.68 -5.88 -8.30
N ASN A 45 -4.04 -6.91 -8.86
CA ASN A 45 -4.72 -8.13 -9.27
C ASN A 45 -3.92 -9.33 -8.79
N PHE A 46 -4.48 -10.04 -7.81
CA PHE A 46 -3.89 -11.25 -7.26
C PHE A 46 -4.77 -12.45 -7.55
N ASN A 47 -4.19 -13.53 -8.05
CA ASN A 47 -4.88 -14.82 -8.17
C ASN A 47 -5.07 -15.45 -6.79
N HIS A 48 -5.86 -14.79 -5.93
CA HIS A 48 -6.15 -15.23 -4.57
C HIS A 48 -7.58 -14.83 -4.20
N SER A 49 -8.39 -15.80 -3.74
CA SER A 49 -9.84 -15.61 -3.50
C SER A 49 -10.20 -14.53 -2.49
N LYS A 50 -9.27 -14.17 -1.59
CA LYS A 50 -9.46 -13.12 -0.57
C LYS A 50 -8.90 -11.77 -0.97
N ILE A 51 -8.13 -11.68 -2.04
CA ILE A 51 -7.58 -10.41 -2.56
C ILE A 51 -8.30 -10.05 -3.86
N GLY A 52 -8.15 -10.86 -4.91
CA GLY A 52 -8.72 -10.62 -6.22
C GLY A 52 -8.19 -9.36 -6.89
N ASN A 53 -9.10 -8.69 -7.61
CA ASN A 53 -8.86 -7.37 -8.19
C ASN A 53 -9.39 -6.31 -7.23
N GLN A 54 -8.54 -5.34 -6.88
CA GLN A 54 -8.90 -4.19 -6.06
C GLN A 54 -8.29 -2.94 -6.68
N ASN A 55 -8.99 -1.83 -6.59
CA ASN A 55 -8.51 -0.52 -7.02
C ASN A 55 -8.89 0.56 -6.02
N ILE A 56 -8.10 1.63 -5.97
CA ILE A 56 -8.38 2.83 -5.19
C ILE A 56 -7.85 4.05 -5.95
N ALA A 57 -8.62 5.13 -5.94
CA ALA A 57 -8.20 6.42 -6.46
C ALA A 57 -8.60 7.52 -5.47
N PHE A 58 -7.66 8.42 -5.15
CA PHE A 58 -7.90 9.48 -4.17
C PHE A 58 -6.97 10.68 -4.37
N GLU A 59 -7.40 11.83 -3.87
CA GLU A 59 -6.54 12.99 -3.72
C GLU A 59 -5.62 12.77 -2.51
N PHE A 60 -4.30 12.81 -2.76
CA PHE A 60 -3.30 12.65 -1.71
C PHE A 60 -3.26 13.87 -0.80
N THR A 61 -4.00 13.81 0.28
CA THR A 61 -4.04 14.83 1.33
C THR A 61 -3.58 14.26 2.67
N PRO A 62 -2.99 15.08 3.56
CA PRO A 62 -2.63 14.60 4.91
C PRO A 62 -3.82 14.03 5.68
N GLN A 63 -5.00 14.58 5.49
CA GLN A 63 -6.24 14.10 6.12
C GLN A 63 -6.59 12.70 5.61
N PHE A 64 -6.69 12.52 4.29
CA PHE A 64 -7.03 11.23 3.70
C PHE A 64 -6.02 10.14 4.08
N CYS A 65 -4.71 10.48 4.02
CA CYS A 65 -3.68 9.53 4.39
C CYS A 65 -3.81 9.07 5.85
N ARG A 66 -4.11 9.98 6.77
CA ARG A 66 -4.27 9.66 8.19
C ARG A 66 -5.50 8.79 8.44
N ASP A 67 -6.62 9.14 7.83
CA ASP A 67 -7.92 8.54 8.14
C ASP A 67 -8.18 7.25 7.37
N GLU A 68 -7.66 7.16 6.13
CA GLU A 68 -8.02 6.10 5.19
C GLU A 68 -6.84 5.18 4.80
N ILE A 69 -5.59 5.59 5.01
CA ILE A 69 -4.42 4.82 4.56
C ILE A 69 -3.56 4.34 5.73
N ALA A 70 -3.37 5.16 6.75
CA ALA A 70 -2.36 4.91 7.78
C ALA A 70 -2.58 3.63 8.60
N SER A 71 -3.80 3.14 8.69
CA SER A 71 -4.14 1.89 9.38
C SER A 71 -4.18 0.65 8.47
N ALA A 72 -3.93 0.80 7.16
CA ALA A 72 -3.83 -0.33 6.25
C ALA A 72 -2.54 -1.10 6.50
N ARG A 73 -2.70 -2.37 6.88
CA ARG A 73 -1.58 -3.26 7.21
C ARG A 73 -0.94 -3.82 5.94
N THR A 74 0.35 -4.09 6.02
CA THR A 74 1.02 -4.94 5.02
C THR A 74 0.43 -6.35 5.00
N PHE A 75 0.69 -7.08 3.93
CA PHE A 75 0.25 -8.47 3.82
C PHE A 75 1.33 -9.38 3.26
N GLY A 76 1.23 -10.64 3.59
CA GLY A 76 2.13 -11.67 3.09
C GLY A 76 1.53 -13.06 3.17
N PHE A 77 2.11 -14.00 2.42
CA PHE A 77 1.71 -15.40 2.43
C PHE A 77 2.51 -16.17 3.49
N LEU A 78 1.83 -17.01 4.27
CA LEU A 78 2.44 -17.82 5.33
C LEU A 78 3.64 -18.62 4.81
N SER A 79 3.48 -19.25 3.63
CA SER A 79 4.56 -20.02 3.00
C SER A 79 5.82 -19.21 2.67
N GLN A 80 5.67 -17.91 2.44
CA GLN A 80 6.80 -17.00 2.22
C GLN A 80 7.39 -16.51 3.55
N ALA A 81 6.54 -16.25 4.55
CA ALA A 81 6.98 -15.83 5.88
C ALA A 81 7.88 -16.87 6.55
N GLU A 82 7.53 -18.15 6.47
CA GLU A 82 8.35 -19.25 6.99
C GLU A 82 9.73 -19.30 6.35
N LYS A 83 9.81 -19.13 5.02
CA LYS A 83 11.09 -19.07 4.29
C LYS A 83 11.93 -17.85 4.68
N LEU A 84 11.30 -16.69 4.83
CA LEU A 84 11.99 -15.46 5.23
C LEU A 84 12.50 -15.54 6.66
N ASN A 85 11.70 -16.09 7.58
CA ASN A 85 12.11 -16.27 8.97
C ASN A 85 13.31 -17.21 9.11
N SER A 86 13.38 -18.28 8.32
CA SER A 86 14.52 -19.21 8.35
C SER A 86 15.85 -18.57 7.95
N VAL A 87 15.84 -17.44 7.26
CA VAL A 87 17.03 -16.67 6.86
C VAL A 87 17.16 -15.34 7.59
N GLY A 88 16.39 -15.15 8.69
CA GLY A 88 16.52 -13.99 9.59
C GLY A 88 15.77 -12.73 9.15
N TYR A 89 14.85 -12.84 8.18
CA TYR A 89 14.00 -11.74 7.75
C TYR A 89 12.61 -11.81 8.37
N GLY A 90 11.91 -10.66 8.46
CA GLY A 90 10.52 -10.60 8.91
C GLY A 90 10.32 -10.83 10.42
N LEU A 91 11.35 -10.65 11.24
CA LEU A 91 11.32 -10.91 12.69
C LEU A 91 10.31 -10.04 13.45
N GLY A 92 9.89 -8.89 12.90
CA GLY A 92 8.88 -8.01 13.47
C GLY A 92 7.44 -8.28 13.02
N VAL A 93 7.26 -9.25 12.11
CA VAL A 93 5.93 -9.58 11.56
C VAL A 93 5.11 -10.36 12.60
N ASN A 94 3.88 -9.90 12.83
CA ASN A 94 2.89 -10.58 13.64
C ASN A 94 1.47 -10.30 13.15
N LEU A 95 0.47 -11.00 13.68
CA LEU A 95 -0.93 -10.88 13.25
C LEU A 95 -1.58 -9.53 13.57
N SER A 96 -1.00 -8.71 14.44
CA SER A 96 -1.53 -7.37 14.73
C SER A 96 -1.09 -6.33 13.70
N ASN A 97 0.08 -6.49 13.09
CA ASN A 97 0.66 -5.53 12.15
C ASN A 97 0.69 -6.00 10.71
N THR A 98 0.34 -7.25 10.44
CA THR A 98 0.43 -7.85 9.11
C THR A 98 -0.78 -8.75 8.84
N ILE A 99 -1.34 -8.66 7.65
CA ILE A 99 -2.36 -9.59 7.19
C ILE A 99 -1.63 -10.83 6.66
N VAL A 100 -1.84 -11.96 7.31
CA VAL A 100 -1.24 -13.23 6.92
C VAL A 100 -2.25 -14.07 6.16
N LEU A 101 -1.87 -14.50 4.96
CA LEU A 101 -2.68 -15.28 4.05
C LEU A 101 -2.18 -16.72 3.96
N THR A 102 -3.09 -17.65 3.97
CA THR A 102 -2.89 -19.00 3.45
C THR A 102 -3.30 -19.02 1.98
N GLU A 103 -3.29 -20.15 1.30
CA GLU A 103 -3.79 -20.26 -0.08
C GLU A 103 -5.28 -19.93 -0.24
N LYS A 104 -6.09 -20.01 0.82
CA LYS A 104 -7.55 -19.91 0.76
C LYS A 104 -8.16 -18.94 1.79
N ALA A 105 -7.40 -18.52 2.79
CA ALA A 105 -7.94 -17.79 3.94
C ALA A 105 -7.02 -16.66 4.43
N ILE A 106 -7.61 -15.74 5.19
CA ILE A 106 -6.92 -14.77 6.04
C ILE A 106 -6.82 -15.37 7.43
N MET A 107 -5.63 -15.35 8.04
CA MET A 107 -5.38 -15.91 9.36
C MET A 107 -5.73 -14.96 10.51
N ASN A 108 -5.82 -13.67 10.24
CA ASN A 108 -6.14 -12.67 11.24
C ASN A 108 -7.61 -12.82 11.65
N TYR A 109 -7.86 -13.26 12.90
CA TYR A 109 -9.21 -13.50 13.40
C TYR A 109 -10.07 -12.24 13.50
N GLU A 110 -9.45 -11.06 13.67
CA GLU A 110 -10.12 -9.75 13.66
C GLU A 110 -10.54 -9.30 12.25
N GLY A 111 -10.07 -10.01 11.20
CA GLY A 111 -10.36 -9.69 9.81
C GLY A 111 -9.55 -8.51 9.28
N LEU A 112 -10.14 -7.77 8.35
CA LEU A 112 -9.56 -6.62 7.67
C LEU A 112 -10.06 -5.32 8.28
N ASN A 113 -9.19 -4.30 8.36
CA ASN A 113 -9.58 -2.93 8.74
C ASN A 113 -10.44 -2.26 7.65
N TYR A 114 -10.17 -2.59 6.39
CA TYR A 114 -10.93 -2.13 5.22
C TYR A 114 -11.21 -3.31 4.28
N LYS A 115 -12.34 -3.29 3.58
CA LYS A 115 -12.64 -4.32 2.56
C LYS A 115 -11.58 -4.40 1.47
N ASP A 116 -10.96 -3.28 1.16
CA ASP A 116 -9.93 -3.06 0.15
C ASP A 116 -8.54 -2.78 0.76
N GLU A 117 -8.28 -3.32 1.97
CA GLU A 117 -7.05 -3.05 2.72
C GLU A 117 -5.77 -3.42 1.94
N PHE A 118 -5.83 -4.42 1.09
CA PHE A 118 -4.68 -4.86 0.30
C PHE A 118 -4.21 -3.81 -0.70
N VAL A 119 -5.11 -3.11 -1.38
CA VAL A 119 -4.74 -2.05 -2.33
C VAL A 119 -4.36 -0.75 -1.62
N ARG A 120 -4.93 -0.47 -0.43
CA ARG A 120 -4.59 0.73 0.36
C ARG A 120 -3.14 0.70 0.85
N HIS A 121 -2.58 -0.47 1.05
CA HIS A 121 -1.18 -0.63 1.48
C HIS A 121 -0.19 -0.47 0.31
N LYS A 122 -0.58 -0.68 -0.94
CA LYS A 122 0.29 -0.63 -2.13
C LYS A 122 0.49 0.77 -2.64
#